data_7b51672509f9ce4e12804648cd33621e
#
_entry.id   7b51672509f9ce4e12804648cd33621e
#
_cell.length_a   1.000
_cell.length_b   1.000
_cell.length_c   1.000
_cell.angle_alpha   90.00
_cell.angle_beta   90.00
_cell.angle_gamma   90.00
#
_symmetry.space_group_name_H-M   'P 1'
#
loop_
_entity.id
_entity.type
_entity.pdbx_description
1 polymer ?
#
loop_
_entity_poly.entity_id
_entity_poly.type
_entity_poly.pdbx_seq_one_letter_code
_entity_poly.pdbx_strand_id
1 'polypeptide(L)'
;RRPARLHAGPLERERQRAALSEWVNDLLFTLRPGRHVRAERLLRSEFGNWLEHKARLLFESADDLRSVFDVVAEIDEVLLPQLEAQGTAHDDGALFEQLRGKLEFLRYLLNDLFERLGSIEQGRDTTTGLLGRRHLGALLGREMQQHASGQRAFAVLLGRVDQVEIAQAPEDARHMLLQQLSTLLQSVARAGDHLLRYGNTEFLVVAVETTPQAAKD
;
A
#
# COMPACT_ATOMS: atom_id res chain seq x y z
N ARG A 1 -6.10 -10.31 23.20
CA ARG A 1 -6.47 -8.87 23.16
C ARG A 1 -5.45 -8.14 22.29
N ARG A 2 -5.76 -7.93 21.01
CA ARG A 2 -5.08 -6.94 20.15
C ARG A 2 -5.91 -5.66 20.22
N PRO A 3 -5.42 -4.58 20.83
CA PRO A 3 -6.15 -3.32 20.88
C PRO A 3 -5.88 -2.47 19.64
N ALA A 4 -6.95 -1.85 19.11
CA ALA A 4 -6.98 -0.55 18.44
C ALA A 4 -5.93 -0.25 17.34
N ARG A 5 -5.76 -1.12 16.32
CA ARG A 5 -5.01 -0.75 15.10
C ARG A 5 -5.90 -0.14 14.01
N LEU A 6 -7.22 -0.10 14.22
CA LEU A 6 -8.21 0.13 13.16
C LEU A 6 -8.38 1.58 12.67
N HIS A 7 -7.71 2.57 13.27
CA HIS A 7 -7.81 3.97 12.85
C HIS A 7 -6.47 4.73 12.83
N ALA A 8 -5.34 4.03 12.97
CA ALA A 8 -4.03 4.68 13.02
C ALA A 8 -3.52 5.12 11.63
N GLY A 9 -3.87 4.40 10.56
CA GLY A 9 -3.31 4.61 9.23
C GLY A 9 -3.55 6.00 8.64
N PRO A 10 -4.79 6.49 8.52
CA PRO A 10 -5.06 7.81 7.92
C PRO A 10 -4.49 8.97 8.74
N LEU A 11 -4.60 8.91 10.06
CA LEU A 11 -4.06 9.94 10.96
C LEU A 11 -2.52 9.96 10.93
N GLU A 12 -1.91 8.77 10.93
CA GLU A 12 -0.46 8.64 10.85
C GLU A 12 0.07 9.12 9.49
N ARG A 13 -0.64 8.82 8.38
CA ARG A 13 -0.34 9.34 7.05
C ARG A 13 -0.26 10.87 7.04
N GLU A 14 -1.29 11.54 7.55
CA GLU A 14 -1.33 13.01 7.59
C GLU A 14 -0.24 13.59 8.51
N ARG A 15 0.03 12.92 9.62
CA ARG A 15 1.12 13.31 10.52
C ARG A 15 2.49 13.25 9.82
N GLN A 16 2.77 12.18 9.08
CA GLN A 16 4.04 12.04 8.38
C GLN A 16 4.18 12.99 7.18
N ARG A 17 3.07 13.30 6.51
CA ARG A 17 3.05 14.37 5.48
C ARG A 17 3.37 15.73 6.09
N ALA A 18 2.80 16.04 7.25
CA ALA A 18 3.08 17.29 7.96
C ALA A 18 4.55 17.37 8.40
N ALA A 19 5.09 16.32 9.04
CA ALA A 19 6.48 16.25 9.48
C ALA A 19 7.48 16.41 8.31
N LEU A 20 7.22 15.78 7.16
CA LEU A 20 8.03 15.96 5.96
C LEU A 20 7.94 17.40 5.42
N SER A 21 6.76 18.01 5.46
CA SER A 21 6.57 19.40 5.00
C SER A 21 7.25 20.40 5.92
N GLU A 22 7.23 20.17 7.22
CA GLU A 22 7.94 20.98 8.23
C GLU A 22 9.45 20.92 8.02
N TRP A 23 10.01 19.72 7.87
CA TRP A 23 11.42 19.55 7.55
C TRP A 23 11.83 20.28 6.26
N VAL A 24 11.00 20.20 5.19
CA VAL A 24 11.27 20.93 3.94
C VAL A 24 11.29 22.45 4.17
N ASN A 25 10.36 22.99 4.95
CA ASN A 25 10.32 24.40 5.26
C ASN A 25 11.56 24.84 6.04
N ASP A 26 11.99 24.06 7.03
CA ASP A 26 13.20 24.32 7.81
C ASP A 26 14.46 24.25 6.95
N LEU A 27 14.52 23.29 6.03
CA LEU A 27 15.59 23.16 5.06
C LEU A 27 15.69 24.41 4.18
N LEU A 28 14.57 24.84 3.59
CA LEU A 28 14.52 26.05 2.75
C LEU A 28 14.89 27.31 3.54
N PHE A 29 14.53 27.37 4.83
CA PHE A 29 14.93 28.46 5.69
C PHE A 29 16.44 28.44 6.00
N THR A 30 17.01 27.26 6.18
CA THR A 30 18.43 27.04 6.50
C THR A 30 19.33 27.35 5.31
N LEU A 31 18.91 26.98 4.09
CA LEU A 31 19.67 27.18 2.85
C LEU A 31 19.53 28.58 2.26
N ARG A 32 19.06 29.57 3.02
CA ARG A 32 18.99 30.96 2.55
C ARG A 32 20.40 31.56 2.35
N PRO A 33 20.58 32.46 1.34
CA PRO A 33 21.83 33.15 1.10
C PRO A 33 22.36 33.84 2.36
N GLY A 34 23.65 33.66 2.63
CA GLY A 34 24.35 34.30 3.77
C GLY A 34 24.30 33.50 5.09
N ARG A 35 23.71 32.32 5.13
CA ARG A 35 23.78 31.40 6.27
C ARG A 35 24.64 30.19 5.93
N HIS A 36 25.71 29.98 6.65
CA HIS A 36 26.52 28.75 6.64
C HIS A 36 26.09 27.84 7.77
N VAL A 37 24.81 27.42 7.76
CA VAL A 37 24.30 26.51 8.77
C VAL A 37 24.08 25.16 8.09
N ARG A 38 24.52 24.10 8.75
CA ARG A 38 24.31 22.73 8.30
C ARG A 38 22.82 22.41 8.34
N ALA A 39 22.27 21.89 7.24
CA ALA A 39 20.90 21.43 7.19
C ALA A 39 20.70 20.18 8.05
N GLU A 40 19.57 20.10 8.74
CA GLU A 40 19.21 18.90 9.45
C GLU A 40 18.97 17.74 8.48
N ARG A 41 19.57 16.59 8.73
CA ARG A 41 19.38 15.39 7.91
C ARG A 41 17.94 14.88 8.07
N LEU A 42 17.33 14.48 6.96
CA LEU A 42 15.95 14.01 6.94
C LEU A 42 15.74 12.80 7.87
N LEU A 43 16.74 11.91 7.95
CA LEU A 43 16.69 10.75 8.85
C LEU A 43 16.71 11.14 10.34
N ARG A 44 17.22 12.32 10.69
CA ARG A 44 17.24 12.84 12.08
C ARG A 44 16.01 13.66 12.45
N SER A 45 15.17 14.00 11.49
CA SER A 45 13.92 14.73 11.69
C SER A 45 12.85 13.87 12.38
N GLU A 46 11.69 14.47 12.71
CA GLU A 46 10.54 13.72 13.24
C GLU A 46 10.08 12.63 12.25
N PHE A 47 10.11 12.92 10.95
CA PHE A 47 9.84 11.95 9.90
C PHE A 47 10.83 10.77 9.91
N GLY A 48 12.13 11.05 9.97
CA GLY A 48 13.17 10.01 10.01
C GLY A 48 13.08 9.13 11.25
N ASN A 49 12.83 9.72 12.41
CA ASN A 49 12.61 8.99 13.65
C ASN A 49 11.39 8.05 13.57
N TRP A 50 10.31 8.52 12.97
CA TRP A 50 9.16 7.67 12.68
C TRP A 50 9.51 6.52 11.73
N LEU A 51 10.24 6.82 10.65
CA LEU A 51 10.64 5.82 9.65
C LEU A 51 11.48 4.70 10.27
N GLU A 52 12.42 5.02 11.14
CA GLU A 52 13.29 4.04 11.79
C GLU A 52 12.56 3.18 12.84
N HIS A 53 11.67 3.77 13.62
CA HIS A 53 11.13 3.11 14.82
C HIS A 53 9.69 2.62 14.66
N LYS A 54 8.84 3.36 13.95
CA LYS A 54 7.41 3.04 13.83
C LYS A 54 7.00 2.45 12.48
N ALA A 55 7.58 2.92 11.38
CA ALA A 55 7.23 2.43 10.06
C ALA A 55 7.46 0.93 9.94
N ARG A 56 8.56 0.41 10.47
CA ARG A 56 8.87 -1.03 10.49
C ARG A 56 7.85 -1.88 11.26
N LEU A 57 7.11 -1.29 12.18
CA LEU A 57 6.05 -1.97 12.93
C LEU A 57 4.69 -1.92 12.21
N LEU A 58 4.51 -0.94 11.33
CA LEU A 58 3.28 -0.75 10.56
C LEU A 58 3.31 -1.54 9.25
N PHE A 59 4.47 -1.57 8.58
CA PHE A 59 4.65 -2.23 7.29
C PHE A 59 5.39 -3.54 7.50
N GLU A 60 4.73 -4.66 7.21
CA GLU A 60 5.27 -6.01 7.50
C GLU A 60 6.41 -6.41 6.56
N SER A 61 6.51 -5.80 5.37
CA SER A 61 7.55 -6.10 4.40
C SER A 61 8.74 -5.15 4.53
N ALA A 62 9.92 -5.71 4.75
CA ALA A 62 11.17 -4.94 4.73
C ALA A 62 11.46 -4.35 3.34
N ASP A 63 11.02 -5.02 2.28
CA ASP A 63 11.22 -4.56 0.90
C ASP A 63 10.37 -3.32 0.57
N ASP A 64 9.17 -3.21 1.15
CA ASP A 64 8.31 -2.04 0.98
C ASP A 64 8.97 -0.74 1.49
N LEU A 65 9.74 -0.83 2.57
CA LEU A 65 10.43 0.31 3.15
C LEU A 65 11.80 0.58 2.53
N ARG A 66 12.39 -0.39 1.82
CA ARG A 66 13.74 -0.24 1.23
C ARG A 66 13.81 0.97 0.32
N SER A 67 12.89 1.11 -0.62
CA SER A 67 12.86 2.25 -1.55
C SER A 67 12.73 3.59 -0.83
N VAL A 68 11.99 3.64 0.29
CA VAL A 68 11.88 4.86 1.10
C VAL A 68 13.21 5.18 1.77
N PHE A 69 13.90 4.19 2.36
CA PHE A 69 15.22 4.39 2.96
C PHE A 69 16.27 4.80 1.93
N ASP A 70 16.25 4.19 0.73
CA ASP A 70 17.18 4.52 -0.36
C ASP A 70 17.04 5.98 -0.79
N VAL A 71 15.80 6.48 -0.93
CA VAL A 71 15.54 7.89 -1.27
C VAL A 71 15.98 8.82 -0.14
N VAL A 72 15.72 8.48 1.10
CA VAL A 72 16.15 9.27 2.28
C VAL A 72 17.67 9.31 2.36
N ALA A 73 18.36 8.20 2.16
CA ALA A 73 19.82 8.13 2.14
C ALA A 73 20.41 8.99 1.01
N GLU A 74 19.83 8.94 -0.20
CA GLU A 74 20.28 9.78 -1.31
C GLU A 74 20.12 11.29 -1.02
N ILE A 75 19.00 11.67 -0.39
CA ILE A 75 18.82 13.06 0.06
C ILE A 75 19.91 13.46 1.07
N ASP A 76 20.09 12.64 2.12
CA ASP A 76 20.95 12.97 3.27
C ASP A 76 22.44 12.87 2.97
N GLU A 77 22.85 11.90 2.16
CA GLU A 77 24.26 11.57 1.92
C GLU A 77 24.81 12.20 0.64
N VAL A 78 23.95 12.50 -0.34
CA VAL A 78 24.38 13.02 -1.63
C VAL A 78 23.89 14.45 -1.84
N LEU A 79 22.58 14.70 -1.82
CA LEU A 79 22.02 15.99 -2.24
C LEU A 79 22.28 17.11 -1.21
N LEU A 80 22.04 16.85 0.07
CA LEU A 80 22.27 17.88 1.09
C LEU A 80 23.74 18.28 1.23
N PRO A 81 24.73 17.37 1.23
CA PRO A 81 26.13 17.77 1.23
C PRO A 81 26.54 18.60 0.00
N GLN A 82 25.99 18.30 -1.18
CA GLN A 82 26.25 19.07 -2.39
C GLN A 82 25.65 20.48 -2.29
N LEU A 83 24.43 20.63 -1.80
CA LEU A 83 23.79 21.92 -1.56
C LEU A 83 24.54 22.74 -0.50
N GLU A 84 25.02 22.07 0.56
CA GLU A 84 25.82 22.71 1.61
C GLU A 84 27.21 23.20 1.09
N ALA A 85 27.83 22.41 0.19
CA ALA A 85 29.16 22.69 -0.35
C ALA A 85 29.17 23.81 -1.42
N GLN A 86 28.11 23.92 -2.21
CA GLN A 86 28.05 24.91 -3.30
C GLN A 86 27.85 26.34 -2.77
N GLY A 87 27.31 26.52 -1.56
CA GLY A 87 27.07 27.84 -0.99
C GLY A 87 26.26 28.72 -1.95
N THR A 88 26.14 29.97 -1.74
CA THR A 88 25.31 30.91 -2.53
C THR A 88 25.78 31.19 -3.97
N ALA A 89 26.48 30.29 -4.64
CA ALA A 89 26.84 30.42 -6.04
C ALA A 89 25.56 30.26 -6.92
N HIS A 90 25.44 31.14 -7.91
CA HIS A 90 24.21 31.39 -8.72
C HIS A 90 23.70 30.25 -9.60
N ASP A 91 24.10 28.97 -9.37
CA ASP A 91 23.77 27.83 -10.24
C ASP A 91 23.10 26.64 -9.51
N ASP A 92 22.46 26.91 -8.39
CA ASP A 92 21.86 25.85 -7.54
C ASP A 92 20.53 25.28 -8.07
N GLY A 93 19.99 25.82 -9.17
CA GLY A 93 18.68 25.45 -9.71
C GLY A 93 18.56 23.96 -10.00
N ALA A 94 19.60 23.32 -10.56
CA ALA A 94 19.59 21.92 -10.92
C ALA A 94 19.54 20.98 -9.68
N LEU A 95 20.28 21.29 -8.60
CA LEU A 95 20.27 20.52 -7.36
C LEU A 95 18.96 20.68 -6.59
N PHE A 96 18.39 21.87 -6.57
CA PHE A 96 17.07 22.09 -5.98
C PHE A 96 15.97 21.34 -6.74
N GLU A 97 16.03 21.28 -8.07
CA GLU A 97 15.11 20.49 -8.89
C GLU A 97 15.27 18.98 -8.61
N GLN A 98 16.50 18.49 -8.46
CA GLN A 98 16.75 17.10 -8.08
C GLN A 98 16.19 16.80 -6.68
N LEU A 99 16.43 17.66 -5.70
CA LEU A 99 15.87 17.51 -4.36
C LEU A 99 14.35 17.50 -4.39
N ARG A 100 13.74 18.43 -5.14
CA ARG A 100 12.29 18.48 -5.33
C ARG A 100 11.76 17.18 -5.91
N GLY A 101 12.37 16.67 -6.98
CA GLY A 101 11.99 15.40 -7.61
C GLY A 101 12.09 14.21 -6.63
N LYS A 102 13.14 14.15 -5.78
CA LYS A 102 13.26 13.11 -4.75
C LYS A 102 12.22 13.23 -3.66
N LEU A 103 11.86 14.43 -3.24
CA LEU A 103 10.80 14.66 -2.26
C LEU A 103 9.41 14.31 -2.81
N GLU A 104 9.14 14.62 -4.08
CA GLU A 104 7.91 14.20 -4.75
C GLU A 104 7.82 12.67 -4.86
N PHE A 105 8.92 12.02 -5.22
CA PHE A 105 8.99 10.56 -5.28
C PHE A 105 8.83 9.93 -3.88
N LEU A 106 9.45 10.50 -2.85
CA LEU A 106 9.26 10.06 -1.46
C LEU A 106 7.80 10.16 -1.02
N ARG A 107 7.12 11.27 -1.36
CA ARG A 107 5.68 11.44 -1.09
C ARG A 107 4.83 10.41 -1.81
N TYR A 108 5.17 10.10 -3.06
CA TYR A 108 4.51 9.05 -3.83
C TYR A 108 4.65 7.69 -3.13
N LEU A 109 5.87 7.28 -2.77
CA LEU A 109 6.13 6.01 -2.07
C LEU A 109 5.36 5.91 -0.76
N LEU A 110 5.35 6.98 0.04
CA LEU A 110 4.59 7.02 1.30
C LEU A 110 3.09 6.87 1.07
N ASN A 111 2.54 7.56 0.09
CA ASN A 111 1.13 7.45 -0.24
C ASN A 111 0.77 6.03 -0.64
N ASP A 112 1.56 5.40 -1.50
CA ASP A 112 1.37 4.02 -1.94
C ASP A 112 1.44 3.02 -0.76
N LEU A 113 2.40 3.19 0.15
CA LEU A 113 2.51 2.38 1.37
C LEU A 113 1.26 2.50 2.26
N PHE A 114 0.78 3.71 2.51
CA PHE A 114 -0.40 3.92 3.35
C PHE A 114 -1.69 3.45 2.67
N GLU A 115 -1.80 3.52 1.35
CA GLU A 115 -2.93 2.98 0.61
C GLU A 115 -2.97 1.46 0.68
N ARG A 116 -1.81 0.81 0.52
CA ARG A 116 -1.70 -0.64 0.72
C ARG A 116 -2.05 -1.05 2.16
N LEU A 117 -1.57 -0.30 3.16
CA LEU A 117 -1.93 -0.53 4.56
C LEU A 117 -3.44 -0.42 4.78
N GLY A 118 -4.07 0.62 4.26
CA GLY A 118 -5.52 0.81 4.32
C GLY A 118 -6.29 -0.33 3.65
N SER A 119 -5.84 -0.80 2.51
CA SER A 119 -6.41 -1.97 1.81
C SER A 119 -6.29 -3.24 2.65
N ILE A 120 -5.14 -3.48 3.29
CA ILE A 120 -4.94 -4.61 4.21
C ILE A 120 -5.84 -4.50 5.44
N GLU A 121 -5.98 -3.31 6.02
CA GLU A 121 -6.86 -3.06 7.17
C GLU A 121 -8.34 -3.27 6.81
N GLN A 122 -8.76 -2.85 5.63
CA GLN A 122 -10.10 -3.10 5.09
C GLN A 122 -10.31 -4.57 4.68
N GLY A 123 -9.25 -5.39 4.65
CA GLY A 123 -9.32 -6.79 4.30
C GLY A 123 -9.47 -7.08 2.82
N ARG A 124 -9.12 -6.12 2.00
CA ARG A 124 -9.07 -6.29 0.55
C ARG A 124 -7.68 -6.67 0.08
N ASP A 125 -7.63 -7.46 -0.96
CA ASP A 125 -6.38 -7.79 -1.66
C ASP A 125 -5.90 -6.59 -2.47
N THR A 126 -4.64 -6.20 -2.31
CA THR A 126 -4.08 -4.99 -2.92
C THR A 126 -3.96 -5.07 -4.44
N THR A 127 -3.79 -6.27 -4.99
CA THR A 127 -3.66 -6.49 -6.43
C THR A 127 -5.03 -6.47 -7.12
N THR A 128 -6.01 -7.13 -6.53
CA THR A 128 -7.31 -7.38 -7.18
C THR A 128 -8.46 -6.52 -6.65
N GLY A 129 -8.28 -5.86 -5.49
CA GLY A 129 -9.33 -5.13 -4.80
C GLY A 129 -10.45 -6.00 -4.20
N LEU A 130 -10.39 -7.32 -4.38
CA LEU A 130 -11.35 -8.26 -3.83
C LEU A 130 -11.19 -8.42 -2.32
N LEU A 131 -12.21 -8.98 -1.66
CA LEU A 131 -12.09 -9.34 -0.25
C LEU A 131 -10.99 -10.37 -0.05
N GLY A 132 -10.18 -10.21 0.98
CA GLY A 132 -9.14 -11.18 1.34
C GLY A 132 -9.71 -12.40 2.07
N ARG A 133 -8.93 -13.49 2.11
CA ARG A 133 -9.27 -14.77 2.76
C ARG A 133 -9.79 -14.63 4.19
N ARG A 134 -9.34 -13.64 4.95
CA ARG A 134 -9.75 -13.40 6.35
C ARG A 134 -11.25 -13.14 6.51
N HIS A 135 -11.93 -12.67 5.47
CA HIS A 135 -13.38 -12.43 5.49
C HIS A 135 -14.21 -13.69 5.31
N LEU A 136 -13.62 -14.78 4.82
CA LEU A 136 -14.34 -15.99 4.46
C LEU A 136 -15.13 -16.57 5.65
N GLY A 137 -14.52 -16.66 6.83
CA GLY A 137 -15.19 -17.21 8.02
C GLY A 137 -16.44 -16.42 8.42
N ALA A 138 -16.37 -15.09 8.41
CA ALA A 138 -17.50 -14.24 8.74
C ALA A 138 -18.62 -14.31 7.68
N LEU A 139 -18.25 -14.34 6.39
CA LEU A 139 -19.20 -14.48 5.29
C LEU A 139 -19.92 -15.83 5.33
N LEU A 140 -19.17 -16.93 5.42
CA LEU A 140 -19.77 -18.26 5.50
C LEU A 140 -20.65 -18.42 6.74
N GLY A 141 -20.20 -17.92 7.90
CA GLY A 141 -21.00 -17.96 9.13
C GLY A 141 -22.36 -17.28 8.95
N ARG A 142 -22.40 -16.13 8.27
CA ARG A 142 -23.63 -15.40 7.96
C ARG A 142 -24.52 -16.18 6.99
N GLU A 143 -23.97 -16.69 5.89
CA GLU A 143 -24.74 -17.42 4.88
C GLU A 143 -25.25 -18.77 5.43
N MET A 144 -24.45 -19.48 6.23
CA MET A 144 -24.89 -20.70 6.92
C MET A 144 -26.04 -20.44 7.90
N GLN A 145 -25.99 -19.34 8.63
CA GLN A 145 -27.07 -18.97 9.55
C GLN A 145 -28.37 -18.65 8.80
N GLN A 146 -28.30 -17.96 7.66
CA GLN A 146 -29.45 -17.68 6.79
C GLN A 146 -30.00 -18.95 6.16
N HIS A 147 -29.11 -19.86 5.73
CA HIS A 147 -29.53 -21.18 5.20
C HIS A 147 -30.23 -22.04 6.27
N ALA A 148 -29.68 -22.08 7.47
CA ALA A 148 -30.29 -22.83 8.58
C ALA A 148 -31.68 -22.32 8.98
N SER A 149 -31.97 -21.04 8.77
CA SER A 149 -33.31 -20.46 8.95
C SER A 149 -34.27 -20.73 7.78
N GLY A 150 -33.84 -21.52 6.78
CA GLY A 150 -34.64 -21.90 5.62
C GLY A 150 -34.86 -20.77 4.59
N GLN A 151 -34.15 -19.67 4.74
CA GLN A 151 -34.39 -18.48 3.91
C GLN A 151 -33.65 -18.48 2.58
N ARG A 152 -32.41 -19.01 2.52
CA ARG A 152 -31.57 -18.92 1.31
C ARG A 152 -30.61 -20.10 1.16
N ALA A 153 -30.49 -20.60 -0.07
CA ALA A 153 -29.39 -21.49 -0.45
C ALA A 153 -28.16 -20.65 -0.85
N PHE A 154 -26.96 -21.18 -0.67
CA PHE A 154 -25.75 -20.58 -1.21
C PHE A 154 -24.80 -21.64 -1.74
N ALA A 155 -23.93 -21.29 -2.65
CA ALA A 155 -22.87 -22.15 -3.18
C ALA A 155 -21.51 -21.48 -3.02
N VAL A 156 -20.48 -22.30 -2.84
CA VAL A 156 -19.09 -21.83 -2.77
C VAL A 156 -18.32 -22.44 -3.93
N LEU A 157 -17.76 -21.60 -4.77
CA LEU A 157 -16.95 -21.99 -5.91
C LEU A 157 -15.50 -21.57 -5.66
N LEU A 158 -14.57 -22.50 -5.84
CA LEU A 158 -13.14 -22.24 -5.80
C LEU A 158 -12.58 -22.37 -7.21
N GLY A 159 -12.08 -21.26 -7.74
CA GLY A 159 -11.35 -21.20 -9.01
C GLY A 159 -9.86 -21.06 -8.76
N ARG A 160 -9.06 -21.77 -9.53
CA ARG A 160 -7.61 -21.65 -9.52
C ARG A 160 -7.11 -21.32 -10.92
N VAL A 161 -6.23 -20.33 -11.01
CA VAL A 161 -5.51 -20.06 -12.27
C VAL A 161 -4.34 -21.03 -12.35
N ASP A 162 -4.06 -21.57 -13.54
CA ASP A 162 -3.00 -22.56 -13.71
C ASP A 162 -1.64 -21.99 -13.29
N GLN A 163 -1.01 -22.70 -12.37
CA GLN A 163 0.22 -22.24 -11.74
C GLN A 163 1.43 -22.31 -12.67
N VAL A 164 1.41 -23.18 -13.67
CA VAL A 164 2.57 -23.39 -14.56
C VAL A 164 2.82 -22.16 -15.43
N GLU A 165 1.79 -21.61 -16.03
CA GLU A 165 1.90 -20.42 -16.87
C GLU A 165 2.18 -19.15 -16.06
N ILE A 166 1.54 -19.02 -14.89
CA ILE A 166 1.72 -17.87 -14.01
C ILE A 166 3.09 -17.86 -13.33
N ALA A 167 3.62 -19.00 -12.93
CA ALA A 167 4.92 -19.06 -12.26
C ALA A 167 6.09 -18.63 -13.15
N GLN A 168 5.94 -18.77 -14.47
CA GLN A 168 6.93 -18.38 -15.46
C GLN A 168 6.77 -16.93 -15.97
N ALA A 169 5.65 -16.29 -15.68
CA ALA A 169 5.37 -14.93 -16.11
C ALA A 169 6.14 -13.90 -15.25
N PRO A 170 6.63 -12.79 -15.85
CA PRO A 170 7.13 -11.64 -15.10
C PRO A 170 6.11 -11.13 -14.08
N GLU A 171 6.57 -10.54 -13.00
CA GLU A 171 5.71 -10.09 -11.88
C GLU A 171 4.62 -9.12 -12.35
N ASP A 172 4.96 -8.16 -13.20
CA ASP A 172 4.01 -7.19 -13.75
C ASP A 172 2.92 -7.87 -14.60
N ALA A 173 3.30 -8.86 -15.44
CA ALA A 173 2.35 -9.61 -16.25
C ALA A 173 1.40 -10.44 -15.37
N ARG A 174 1.93 -10.98 -14.28
CA ARG A 174 1.15 -11.72 -13.27
C ARG A 174 0.13 -10.82 -12.57
N HIS A 175 0.56 -9.63 -12.15
CA HIS A 175 -0.34 -8.64 -11.54
C HIS A 175 -1.44 -8.21 -12.50
N MET A 176 -1.09 -7.90 -13.75
CA MET A 176 -2.07 -7.53 -14.78
C MET A 176 -3.10 -8.63 -15.03
N LEU A 177 -2.66 -9.89 -15.15
CA LEU A 177 -3.56 -11.03 -15.35
C LEU A 177 -4.55 -11.18 -14.18
N LEU A 178 -4.06 -11.06 -12.94
CA LEU A 178 -4.90 -11.17 -11.75
C LEU A 178 -5.92 -10.03 -11.63
N GLN A 179 -5.54 -8.81 -12.03
CA GLN A 179 -6.44 -7.67 -12.11
C GLN A 179 -7.51 -7.87 -13.18
N GLN A 180 -7.14 -8.31 -14.37
CA GLN A 180 -8.09 -8.59 -15.45
C GLN A 180 -9.07 -9.69 -15.04
N LEU A 181 -8.57 -10.75 -14.41
CA LEU A 181 -9.43 -11.84 -13.93
C LEU A 181 -10.39 -11.35 -12.83
N SER A 182 -9.93 -10.51 -11.91
CA SER A 182 -10.81 -9.94 -10.88
C SER A 182 -11.90 -9.06 -11.50
N THR A 183 -11.57 -8.27 -12.52
CA THR A 183 -12.52 -7.44 -13.25
C THR A 183 -13.56 -8.31 -13.97
N LEU A 184 -13.11 -9.38 -14.61
CA LEU A 184 -14.00 -10.35 -15.26
C LEU A 184 -14.95 -11.00 -14.25
N LEU A 185 -14.42 -11.51 -13.12
CA LEU A 185 -15.26 -12.09 -12.07
C LEU A 185 -16.29 -11.11 -11.54
N GLN A 186 -15.90 -9.84 -11.32
CA GLN A 186 -16.82 -8.79 -10.90
C GLN A 186 -17.91 -8.49 -11.93
N SER A 187 -17.59 -8.62 -13.23
CA SER A 187 -18.56 -8.35 -14.31
C SER A 187 -19.64 -9.44 -14.44
N VAL A 188 -19.34 -10.67 -14.03
CA VAL A 188 -20.27 -11.82 -14.13
C VAL A 188 -20.97 -12.13 -12.81
N ALA A 189 -20.39 -11.70 -11.68
CA ALA A 189 -20.99 -11.89 -10.37
C ALA A 189 -22.23 -11.02 -10.18
N ARG A 190 -23.22 -11.54 -9.45
CA ARG A 190 -24.42 -10.80 -9.09
C ARG A 190 -24.14 -9.85 -7.93
N ALA A 191 -24.98 -8.84 -7.75
CA ALA A 191 -24.82 -7.83 -6.69
C ALA A 191 -24.78 -8.43 -5.25
N GLY A 192 -25.36 -9.61 -5.06
CA GLY A 192 -25.35 -10.31 -3.77
C GLY A 192 -24.16 -11.25 -3.56
N ASP A 193 -23.40 -11.57 -4.61
CA ASP A 193 -22.29 -12.52 -4.52
C ASP A 193 -21.05 -11.88 -3.88
N HIS A 194 -20.30 -12.70 -3.15
CA HIS A 194 -19.05 -12.26 -2.56
C HIS A 194 -17.86 -12.87 -3.30
N LEU A 195 -16.97 -12.00 -3.76
CA LEU A 195 -15.74 -12.37 -4.45
C LEU A 195 -14.55 -12.19 -3.52
N LEU A 196 -13.74 -13.23 -3.38
CA LEU A 196 -12.58 -13.23 -2.51
C LEU A 196 -11.32 -13.66 -3.26
N ARG A 197 -10.22 -13.02 -2.91
CA ARG A 197 -8.88 -13.51 -3.18
C ARG A 197 -8.51 -14.52 -2.08
N TYR A 198 -8.54 -15.82 -2.40
CA TYR A 198 -8.31 -16.88 -1.41
C TYR A 198 -6.84 -17.25 -1.25
N GLY A 199 -6.10 -17.25 -2.35
CA GLY A 199 -4.67 -17.54 -2.39
C GLY A 199 -3.95 -16.79 -3.52
N ASN A 200 -2.69 -17.11 -3.75
CA ASN A 200 -1.86 -16.42 -4.76
C ASN A 200 -2.45 -16.52 -6.18
N THR A 201 -3.07 -17.64 -6.51
CA THR A 201 -3.70 -17.92 -7.81
C THR A 201 -5.14 -18.40 -7.65
N GLU A 202 -5.72 -18.28 -6.46
CA GLU A 202 -7.01 -18.84 -6.10
C GLU A 202 -8.01 -17.73 -5.82
N PHE A 203 -9.19 -17.86 -6.42
CA PHE A 203 -10.34 -17.00 -6.24
C PHE A 203 -11.50 -17.83 -5.71
N LEU A 204 -12.27 -17.23 -4.81
CA LEU A 204 -13.43 -17.87 -4.23
C LEU A 204 -14.66 -17.00 -4.45
N VAL A 205 -15.74 -17.61 -4.89
CA VAL A 205 -17.04 -16.98 -5.06
C VAL A 205 -18.00 -17.62 -4.07
N VAL A 206 -18.63 -16.80 -3.22
CA VAL A 206 -19.78 -17.21 -2.43
C VAL A 206 -21.01 -16.70 -3.15
N ALA A 207 -21.66 -17.58 -3.92
CA ALA A 207 -22.85 -17.28 -4.71
C ALA A 207 -24.10 -17.42 -3.83
N VAL A 208 -24.74 -16.30 -3.56
CA VAL A 208 -25.92 -16.22 -2.69
C VAL A 208 -27.18 -16.56 -3.50
N GLU A 209 -28.19 -17.15 -2.84
CA GLU A 209 -29.43 -17.62 -3.47
C GLU A 209 -29.19 -18.58 -4.66
N THR A 210 -28.13 -19.36 -4.58
CA THR A 210 -27.71 -20.27 -5.62
C THR A 210 -27.57 -21.68 -5.06
N THR A 211 -28.22 -22.65 -5.70
CA THR A 211 -28.03 -24.06 -5.38
C THR A 211 -26.71 -24.58 -5.96
N PRO A 212 -26.10 -25.63 -5.36
CA PRO A 212 -24.88 -26.20 -5.92
C PRO A 212 -25.02 -26.70 -7.36
N GLN A 213 -26.24 -27.03 -7.78
CA GLN A 213 -26.52 -27.43 -9.17
C GLN A 213 -26.50 -26.24 -10.10
N ALA A 214 -27.16 -25.14 -9.75
CA ALA A 214 -27.20 -23.91 -10.55
C ALA A 214 -25.84 -23.20 -10.59
N ALA A 215 -24.92 -23.52 -9.68
CA ALA A 215 -23.56 -22.98 -9.69
C ALA A 215 -22.60 -23.70 -10.64
N LYS A 216 -23.03 -24.84 -11.22
CA LYS A 216 -22.23 -25.62 -12.18
C LYS A 216 -22.55 -25.27 -13.65
N ASP A 217 -23.71 -24.70 -13.87
CA ASP A 217 -24.18 -24.22 -15.18
C ASP A 217 -23.71 -22.79 -15.43
#